data_a1830872b2d6e4f4ae88a38c89e0a34b
#
_entry.id   a1830872b2d6e4f4ae88a38c89e0a34b
#
_cell.length_a   1.000
_cell.length_b   1.000
_cell.length_c   1.000
_cell.angle_alpha   90.00
_cell.angle_beta   90.00
_cell.angle_gamma   90.00
#
_symmetry.space_group_name_H-M   'P 1'
#
loop_
_entity.id
_entity.type
_entity.pdbx_description
1 polymer ?
#
loop_
_entity_poly.entity_id
_entity_poly.type
_entity_poly.pdbx_seq_one_letter_code
_entity_poly.pdbx_strand_id
1 'polypeptide(L)'
;MSLLLVIVIKYHMLDWIVNMRKSAVIIPFIALIAGAVGLYLRHIELQNVFNISGLPTRGASETIILIIVSCAFVLLALIYAVIVGIKYASPRGYENAFGTNTIAYPLFFFLVGIVWLVSTVIHFFEMNALETVHNSHIFFAILSALAAISLMLFAIEIFKDPKQKLKFVLSIIPSLFLCFWILSMYRENAANPVLLSYVYYFFALVFSLLGFYMTSGFVFDKSAPGKTIFFCLAAIFFCFITLADSHDIGIRIILGLLIAINAVNSAMLIRRLVVKSAVR
;
A
#
# COMPACT_ATOMS: atom_id res chain seq x y z
N MET A 1 -42.94 21.69 -11.00
CA MET A 1 -41.58 22.09 -10.60
C MET A 1 -40.81 21.00 -9.84
N SER A 2 -41.47 20.06 -9.15
CA SER A 2 -40.82 19.00 -8.38
C SER A 2 -40.24 17.83 -9.22
N LEU A 3 -40.90 17.44 -10.30
CA LEU A 3 -40.48 16.27 -11.11
C LEU A 3 -39.18 16.54 -11.91
N LEU A 4 -39.05 17.72 -12.47
CA LEU A 4 -37.84 18.15 -13.22
C LEU A 4 -36.60 18.24 -12.29
N LEU A 5 -36.77 18.72 -11.07
CA LEU A 5 -35.72 18.78 -10.09
C LEU A 5 -35.22 17.39 -9.66
N VAL A 6 -36.13 16.44 -9.49
CA VAL A 6 -35.80 15.04 -9.17
C VAL A 6 -35.07 14.36 -10.33
N ILE A 7 -35.47 14.62 -11.59
CA ILE A 7 -34.83 14.08 -12.78
C ILE A 7 -33.40 14.65 -12.91
N VAL A 8 -33.21 15.96 -12.72
CA VAL A 8 -31.90 16.61 -12.80
C VAL A 8 -30.96 16.10 -11.70
N ILE A 9 -31.45 15.95 -10.46
CA ILE A 9 -30.68 15.38 -9.35
C ILE A 9 -30.31 13.91 -9.66
N LYS A 10 -31.22 13.13 -10.22
CA LYS A 10 -30.98 11.72 -10.59
C LYS A 10 -29.95 11.61 -11.73
N TYR A 11 -29.99 12.50 -12.74
CA TYR A 11 -29.00 12.54 -13.80
C TYR A 11 -27.63 12.96 -13.27
N HIS A 12 -27.55 14.00 -12.45
CA HIS A 12 -26.30 14.42 -11.81
C HIS A 12 -25.70 13.33 -10.89
N MET A 13 -26.55 12.58 -10.18
CA MET A 13 -26.09 11.43 -9.38
C MET A 13 -25.60 10.28 -10.25
N LEU A 14 -26.22 9.99 -11.39
CA LEU A 14 -25.79 8.93 -12.31
C LEU A 14 -24.44 9.26 -12.96
N ASP A 15 -24.27 10.47 -13.48
CA ASP A 15 -23.00 10.94 -14.06
C ASP A 15 -21.89 10.93 -13.02
N TRP A 16 -22.22 11.27 -11.78
CA TRP A 16 -21.28 11.24 -10.68
C TRP A 16 -20.86 9.81 -10.29
N ILE A 17 -21.79 8.85 -10.20
CA ILE A 17 -21.49 7.43 -9.93
C ILE A 17 -20.61 6.84 -11.05
N VAL A 18 -20.87 7.17 -12.30
CA VAL A 18 -20.05 6.74 -13.44
C VAL A 18 -18.64 7.34 -13.36
N ASN A 19 -18.50 8.62 -13.01
CA ASN A 19 -17.19 9.27 -12.86
C ASN A 19 -16.38 8.69 -11.69
N MET A 20 -17.00 8.38 -10.56
CA MET A 20 -16.32 7.72 -9.44
C MET A 20 -15.88 6.30 -9.77
N ARG A 21 -16.67 5.55 -10.52
CA ARG A 21 -16.27 4.21 -11.00
C ARG A 21 -15.05 4.27 -11.92
N LYS A 22 -14.95 5.29 -12.77
CA LYS A 22 -13.77 5.52 -13.63
C LYS A 22 -12.57 5.91 -12.80
N SER A 23 -12.69 6.85 -11.86
CA SER A 23 -11.58 7.27 -10.99
C SER A 23 -11.06 6.14 -10.10
N ALA A 24 -11.91 5.19 -9.69
CA ALA A 24 -11.50 4.03 -8.91
C ALA A 24 -10.50 3.12 -9.63
N VAL A 25 -10.49 3.11 -10.95
CA VAL A 25 -9.51 2.37 -11.76
C VAL A 25 -8.35 3.30 -12.16
N ILE A 26 -8.66 4.51 -12.61
CA ILE A 26 -7.68 5.44 -13.17
C ILE A 26 -6.65 5.87 -12.12
N ILE A 27 -7.06 6.22 -10.89
CA ILE A 27 -6.15 6.76 -9.87
C ILE A 27 -5.11 5.73 -9.40
N PRO A 28 -5.47 4.49 -8.99
CA PRO A 28 -4.48 3.47 -8.68
C PRO A 28 -3.60 3.12 -9.90
N PHE A 29 -4.18 3.12 -11.11
CA PHE A 29 -3.42 2.85 -12.34
C PHE A 29 -2.38 3.94 -12.64
N ILE A 30 -2.70 5.21 -12.41
CA ILE A 30 -1.72 6.30 -12.49
C ILE A 30 -0.59 6.08 -11.47
N ALA A 31 -0.91 5.64 -10.24
CA ALA A 31 0.11 5.35 -9.24
C ALA A 31 1.02 4.18 -9.64
N LEU A 32 0.46 3.14 -10.28
CA LEU A 32 1.24 2.02 -10.83
C LEU A 32 2.19 2.50 -11.94
N ILE A 33 1.71 3.32 -12.89
CA ILE A 33 2.53 3.87 -13.97
C ILE A 33 3.63 4.79 -13.39
N ALA A 34 3.26 5.70 -12.49
CA ALA A 34 4.24 6.59 -11.86
C ALA A 34 5.30 5.80 -11.08
N GLY A 35 4.87 4.73 -10.37
CA GLY A 35 5.78 3.82 -9.68
C GLY A 35 6.73 3.09 -10.65
N ALA A 36 6.22 2.62 -11.79
CA ALA A 36 7.05 1.98 -12.83
C ALA A 36 8.09 2.96 -13.42
N VAL A 37 7.69 4.22 -13.62
CA VAL A 37 8.64 5.28 -14.02
C VAL A 37 9.68 5.51 -12.92
N GLY A 38 9.25 5.56 -11.65
CA GLY A 38 10.14 5.69 -10.51
C GLY A 38 11.14 4.52 -10.39
N LEU A 39 10.68 3.28 -10.62
CA LEU A 39 11.54 2.08 -10.67
C LEU A 39 12.62 2.22 -11.76
N TYR A 40 12.23 2.65 -12.96
CA TYR A 40 13.18 2.85 -14.06
C TYR A 40 14.23 3.93 -13.74
N LEU A 41 13.78 5.07 -13.18
CA LEU A 41 14.69 6.15 -12.76
C LEU A 41 15.64 5.68 -11.64
N ARG A 42 15.14 4.89 -10.69
CA ARG A 42 15.97 4.31 -9.62
C ARG A 42 17.01 3.34 -10.17
N HIS A 43 16.62 2.53 -11.13
CA HIS A 43 17.55 1.61 -11.80
C HIS A 43 18.71 2.36 -12.48
N ILE A 44 18.41 3.45 -13.20
CA ILE A 44 19.44 4.32 -13.82
C ILE A 44 20.32 4.97 -12.73
N GLU A 45 19.71 5.47 -11.64
CA GLU A 45 20.44 6.05 -10.52
C GLU A 45 21.43 5.06 -9.91
N LEU A 46 21.01 3.81 -9.66
CA LEU A 46 21.87 2.78 -9.09
C LEU A 46 23.05 2.42 -10.01
N GLN A 47 22.88 2.50 -11.31
CA GLN A 47 23.94 2.20 -12.28
C GLN A 47 24.94 3.35 -12.44
N ASN A 48 24.48 4.61 -12.46
CA ASN A 48 25.28 5.75 -12.87
C ASN A 48 25.82 6.61 -11.71
N VAL A 49 25.13 6.59 -10.56
CA VAL A 49 25.37 7.55 -9.47
C VAL A 49 26.26 6.96 -8.37
N PHE A 50 26.14 5.65 -8.12
CA PHE A 50 26.89 5.01 -7.04
C PHE A 50 28.24 4.51 -7.54
N ASN A 51 29.32 4.95 -6.87
CA ASN A 51 30.68 4.50 -7.11
C ASN A 51 30.88 3.06 -6.59
N ILE A 52 32.01 2.45 -6.96
CA ILE A 52 32.44 1.13 -6.48
C ILE A 52 32.44 1.04 -4.94
N SER A 53 32.65 2.18 -4.25
CA SER A 53 32.59 2.28 -2.78
C SER A 53 31.17 2.45 -2.22
N GLY A 54 30.12 2.40 -3.05
CA GLY A 54 28.73 2.61 -2.63
C GLY A 54 28.36 4.06 -2.28
N LEU A 55 29.24 5.03 -2.57
CA LEU A 55 29.00 6.44 -2.29
C LEU A 55 28.37 7.12 -3.51
N PRO A 56 27.31 7.92 -3.32
CA PRO A 56 26.68 8.65 -4.42
C PRO A 56 27.53 9.84 -4.85
N THR A 57 27.60 10.07 -6.15
CA THR A 57 28.19 11.26 -6.74
C THR A 57 27.37 12.50 -6.36
N ARG A 58 28.00 13.53 -5.80
CA ARG A 58 27.31 14.76 -5.40
C ARG A 58 26.71 15.48 -6.61
N GLY A 59 25.45 15.86 -6.51
CA GLY A 59 24.77 16.64 -7.55
C GLY A 59 24.42 15.87 -8.84
N ALA A 60 24.37 14.55 -8.77
CA ALA A 60 23.96 13.73 -9.91
C ALA A 60 22.54 14.09 -10.37
N SER A 61 22.38 14.32 -11.67
CA SER A 61 21.12 14.70 -12.28
C SER A 61 20.02 13.64 -12.07
N GLU A 62 20.37 12.37 -12.09
CA GLU A 62 19.50 11.23 -11.92
C GLU A 62 18.84 11.22 -10.55
N THR A 63 19.63 11.45 -9.48
CA THR A 63 19.12 11.59 -8.12
C THR A 63 18.16 12.77 -7.97
N ILE A 64 18.54 13.93 -8.53
CA ILE A 64 17.71 15.14 -8.47
C ILE A 64 16.36 14.89 -9.19
N ILE A 65 16.39 14.29 -10.38
CA ILE A 65 15.18 13.96 -11.14
C ILE A 65 14.29 13.01 -10.35
N LEU A 66 14.84 11.94 -9.76
CA LEU A 66 14.07 10.97 -8.98
C LEU A 66 13.44 11.63 -7.74
N ILE A 67 14.17 12.51 -7.03
CA ILE A 67 13.63 13.28 -5.90
C ILE A 67 12.48 14.19 -6.36
N ILE A 68 12.65 14.93 -7.45
CA ILE A 68 11.61 15.83 -7.98
C ILE A 68 10.36 15.04 -8.35
N VAL A 69 10.50 13.92 -9.06
CA VAL A 69 9.37 13.04 -9.45
C VAL A 69 8.68 12.49 -8.21
N SER A 70 9.43 12.05 -7.20
CA SER A 70 8.88 11.53 -5.96
C SER A 70 8.11 12.60 -5.18
N CYS A 71 8.68 13.80 -5.04
CA CYS A 71 8.02 14.93 -4.38
C CYS A 71 6.75 15.36 -5.13
N ALA A 72 6.83 15.46 -6.46
CA ALA A 72 5.68 15.82 -7.30
C ALA A 72 4.54 14.79 -7.16
N PHE A 73 4.85 13.49 -7.20
CA PHE A 73 3.85 12.44 -7.01
C PHE A 73 3.19 12.50 -5.64
N VAL A 74 3.99 12.63 -4.57
CA VAL A 74 3.47 12.72 -3.19
C VAL A 74 2.57 13.95 -3.02
N LEU A 75 2.95 15.11 -3.58
CA LEU A 75 2.14 16.32 -3.54
C LEU A 75 0.81 16.13 -4.28
N LEU A 76 0.81 15.56 -5.49
CA LEU A 76 -0.41 15.28 -6.25
C LEU A 76 -1.32 14.28 -5.53
N ALA A 77 -0.76 13.22 -4.96
CA ALA A 77 -1.50 12.25 -4.15
C ALA A 77 -2.11 12.91 -2.90
N LEU A 78 -1.37 13.80 -2.24
CA LEU A 78 -1.86 14.56 -1.08
C LEU A 78 -3.00 15.50 -1.45
N ILE A 79 -2.87 16.26 -2.53
CA ILE A 79 -3.92 17.16 -3.04
C ILE A 79 -5.19 16.36 -3.34
N TYR A 80 -5.07 15.24 -4.05
CA TYR A 80 -6.19 14.35 -4.33
C TYR A 80 -6.84 13.84 -3.04
N ALA A 81 -6.05 13.38 -2.09
CA ALA A 81 -6.52 12.88 -0.79
C ALA A 81 -7.26 13.96 0.03
N VAL A 82 -6.77 15.19 0.03
CA VAL A 82 -7.42 16.33 0.69
C VAL A 82 -8.77 16.63 0.03
N ILE A 83 -8.84 16.67 -1.31
CA ILE A 83 -10.09 16.84 -2.04
C ILE A 83 -11.09 15.75 -1.69
N VAL A 84 -10.63 14.48 -1.68
CA VAL A 84 -11.48 13.35 -1.28
C VAL A 84 -11.95 13.51 0.17
N GLY A 85 -11.06 13.84 1.10
CA GLY A 85 -11.40 14.01 2.50
C GLY A 85 -12.41 15.12 2.78
N ILE A 86 -12.39 16.19 1.98
CA ILE A 86 -13.33 17.31 2.10
C ILE A 86 -14.69 16.96 1.48
N LYS A 87 -14.69 16.45 0.25
CA LYS A 87 -15.91 16.29 -0.56
C LYS A 87 -16.67 14.98 -0.31
N TYR A 88 -15.97 13.93 0.09
CA TYR A 88 -16.52 12.57 0.12
C TYR A 88 -16.43 11.95 1.51
N ALA A 89 -17.36 11.04 1.78
CA ALA A 89 -17.38 10.16 2.93
C ALA A 89 -17.35 8.70 2.47
N SER A 90 -16.81 7.82 3.28
CA SER A 90 -16.99 6.38 3.07
C SER A 90 -18.24 5.89 3.80
N PRO A 91 -18.92 4.86 3.30
CA PRO A 91 -19.92 4.15 4.07
C PRO A 91 -19.35 3.63 5.39
N ARG A 92 -20.21 3.50 6.41
CA ARG A 92 -19.81 2.95 7.72
C ARG A 92 -19.52 1.46 7.59
N GLY A 93 -18.56 1.00 8.36
CA GLY A 93 -18.10 -0.39 8.41
C GLY A 93 -17.15 -0.77 7.28
N TYR A 94 -16.27 -1.71 7.58
CA TYR A 94 -15.26 -2.20 6.63
C TYR A 94 -15.92 -2.78 5.36
N GLU A 95 -16.96 -3.59 5.54
CA GLU A 95 -17.63 -4.31 4.46
C GLU A 95 -18.27 -3.38 3.43
N ASN A 96 -18.91 -2.33 3.91
CA ASN A 96 -19.53 -1.33 3.04
C ASN A 96 -18.50 -0.44 2.36
N ALA A 97 -17.40 -0.10 3.06
CA ALA A 97 -16.33 0.75 2.54
C ALA A 97 -15.51 0.07 1.44
N PHE A 98 -15.23 -1.23 1.58
CA PHE A 98 -14.44 -2.00 0.61
C PHE A 98 -15.28 -2.92 -0.28
N GLY A 99 -16.60 -2.99 -0.05
CA GLY A 99 -17.53 -3.75 -0.91
C GLY A 99 -17.25 -5.24 -0.91
N THR A 100 -17.04 -5.83 0.27
CA THR A 100 -16.61 -7.22 0.45
C THR A 100 -17.70 -8.26 0.13
N ASN A 101 -18.91 -7.82 -0.25
CA ASN A 101 -20.03 -8.69 -0.62
C ASN A 101 -19.77 -9.53 -1.88
N THR A 102 -18.68 -9.25 -2.60
CA THR A 102 -18.25 -10.05 -3.76
C THR A 102 -17.15 -11.01 -3.32
N ILE A 103 -17.23 -12.28 -3.75
CA ILE A 103 -16.21 -13.32 -3.46
C ILE A 103 -14.80 -12.89 -3.91
N ALA A 104 -14.70 -12.00 -4.90
CA ALA A 104 -13.42 -11.59 -5.47
C ALA A 104 -12.49 -10.92 -4.45
N TYR A 105 -13.00 -10.09 -3.54
CA TYR A 105 -12.18 -9.37 -2.56
C TYR A 105 -11.60 -10.32 -1.49
N PRO A 106 -12.39 -11.16 -0.78
CA PRO A 106 -11.83 -12.13 0.14
C PRO A 106 -10.89 -13.14 -0.54
N LEU A 107 -11.25 -13.62 -1.75
CA LEU A 107 -10.41 -14.55 -2.51
C LEU A 107 -9.05 -13.92 -2.83
N PHE A 108 -9.01 -12.65 -3.22
CA PHE A 108 -7.76 -11.91 -3.46
C PHE A 108 -6.87 -11.92 -2.20
N PHE A 109 -7.40 -11.54 -1.02
CA PHE A 109 -6.62 -11.54 0.21
C PHE A 109 -6.16 -12.92 0.66
N PHE A 110 -6.98 -13.96 0.42
CA PHE A 110 -6.60 -15.34 0.69
C PHE A 110 -5.43 -15.79 -0.18
N LEU A 111 -5.48 -15.52 -1.49
CA LEU A 111 -4.38 -15.82 -2.42
C LEU A 111 -3.12 -15.04 -2.10
N VAL A 112 -3.26 -13.75 -1.78
CA VAL A 112 -2.14 -12.90 -1.33
C VAL A 112 -1.49 -13.50 -0.09
N GLY A 113 -2.26 -13.98 0.89
CA GLY A 113 -1.74 -14.63 2.09
C GLY A 113 -0.93 -15.89 1.77
N ILE A 114 -1.40 -16.73 0.83
CA ILE A 114 -0.66 -17.92 0.38
C ILE A 114 0.67 -17.52 -0.27
N VAL A 115 0.65 -16.58 -1.23
CA VAL A 115 1.86 -16.14 -1.93
C VAL A 115 2.83 -15.47 -0.96
N TRP A 116 2.33 -14.70 0.02
CA TRP A 116 3.16 -14.10 1.06
C TRP A 116 3.84 -15.16 1.93
N LEU A 117 3.11 -16.20 2.34
CA LEU A 117 3.68 -17.31 3.12
C LEU A 117 4.80 -18.01 2.36
N VAL A 118 4.56 -18.32 1.08
CA VAL A 118 5.59 -18.92 0.20
C VAL A 118 6.80 -18.00 0.07
N SER A 119 6.60 -16.70 -0.11
CA SER A 119 7.68 -15.71 -0.21
C SER A 119 8.51 -15.64 1.07
N THR A 120 7.87 -15.76 2.24
CA THR A 120 8.55 -15.82 3.53
C THR A 120 9.46 -17.04 3.63
N VAL A 121 9.00 -18.19 3.14
CA VAL A 121 9.79 -19.42 3.10
C VAL A 121 10.98 -19.27 2.16
N ILE A 122 10.78 -18.70 0.97
CA ILE A 122 11.86 -18.43 0.00
C ILE A 122 12.92 -17.53 0.65
N HIS A 123 12.52 -16.38 1.23
CA HIS A 123 13.43 -15.48 1.94
C HIS A 123 14.25 -16.19 3.02
N PHE A 124 13.59 -17.01 3.83
CA PHE A 124 14.27 -17.75 4.89
C PHE A 124 15.33 -18.73 4.36
N PHE A 125 15.03 -19.43 3.26
CA PHE A 125 16.00 -20.35 2.63
C PHE A 125 17.16 -19.59 1.96
N GLU A 126 16.90 -18.44 1.32
CA GLU A 126 17.95 -17.60 0.74
C GLU A 126 18.92 -17.08 1.81
N MET A 127 18.41 -16.64 2.97
CA MET A 127 19.24 -16.20 4.09
C MET A 127 20.05 -17.35 4.70
N ASN A 128 19.47 -18.56 4.82
CA ASN A 128 20.18 -19.73 5.28
C ASN A 128 21.33 -20.15 4.33
N ALA A 129 21.11 -20.07 3.03
CA ALA A 129 22.10 -20.43 2.03
C ALA A 129 23.32 -19.49 2.05
N LEU A 130 23.15 -18.24 2.52
CA LEU A 130 24.22 -17.25 2.65
C LEU A 130 24.95 -17.34 4.00
N GLU A 131 24.65 -18.34 4.86
CA GLU A 131 25.18 -18.49 6.23
C GLU A 131 25.05 -17.22 7.11
N THR A 132 24.13 -16.32 6.73
CA THR A 132 23.90 -15.03 7.41
C THR A 132 22.75 -15.07 8.40
N VAL A 133 22.33 -16.27 8.84
CA VAL A 133 21.17 -16.41 9.74
C VAL A 133 21.47 -15.78 11.09
N HIS A 134 20.94 -14.62 11.28
CA HIS A 134 20.92 -13.93 12.56
C HIS A 134 19.55 -14.10 13.21
N ASN A 135 19.46 -14.00 14.53
CA ASN A 135 18.18 -14.12 15.25
C ASN A 135 17.10 -13.18 14.68
N SER A 136 17.48 -12.03 14.13
CA SER A 136 16.56 -11.08 13.47
C SER A 136 15.84 -11.71 12.25
N HIS A 137 16.50 -12.55 11.46
CA HIS A 137 15.90 -13.19 10.28
C HIS A 137 14.88 -14.25 10.67
N ILE A 138 15.12 -14.96 11.79
CA ILE A 138 14.16 -15.92 12.34
C ILE A 138 12.90 -15.19 12.82
N PHE A 139 13.06 -14.09 13.56
CA PHE A 139 11.94 -13.27 14.00
C PHE A 139 11.18 -12.65 12.83
N PHE A 140 11.90 -12.19 11.80
CA PHE A 140 11.29 -11.70 10.57
C PHE A 140 10.42 -12.78 9.91
N ALA A 141 10.95 -13.99 9.74
CA ALA A 141 10.21 -15.10 9.13
C ALA A 141 8.96 -15.47 9.94
N ILE A 142 9.06 -15.56 11.27
CA ILE A 142 7.92 -15.86 12.14
C ILE A 142 6.84 -14.78 12.02
N LEU A 143 7.20 -13.49 12.15
CA LEU A 143 6.23 -12.39 12.11
C LEU A 143 5.64 -12.22 10.71
N SER A 144 6.43 -12.43 9.65
CA SER A 144 5.97 -12.43 8.27
C SER A 144 4.97 -13.56 8.01
N ALA A 145 5.25 -14.79 8.50
CA ALA A 145 4.32 -15.90 8.41
C ALA A 145 3.02 -15.65 9.18
N LEU A 146 3.09 -15.04 10.38
CA LEU A 146 1.91 -14.61 11.14
C LEU A 146 1.09 -13.58 10.37
N ALA A 147 1.74 -12.61 9.71
CA ALA A 147 1.07 -11.63 8.87
C ALA A 147 0.35 -12.31 7.68
N ALA A 148 1.00 -13.26 7.00
CA ALA A 148 0.40 -14.02 5.92
C ALA A 148 -0.83 -14.83 6.37
N ILE A 149 -0.70 -15.56 7.47
CA ILE A 149 -1.80 -16.36 8.06
C ILE A 149 -2.94 -15.43 8.49
N SER A 150 -2.64 -14.27 9.08
CA SER A 150 -3.65 -13.32 9.50
C SER A 150 -4.46 -12.78 8.32
N LEU A 151 -3.84 -12.52 7.16
CA LEU A 151 -4.54 -12.12 5.94
C LEU A 151 -5.46 -13.21 5.41
N MET A 152 -5.03 -14.48 5.45
CA MET A 152 -5.87 -15.62 5.05
C MET A 152 -7.08 -15.75 5.97
N LEU A 153 -6.86 -15.71 7.30
CA LEU A 153 -7.95 -15.77 8.28
C LEU A 153 -8.88 -14.56 8.17
N PHE A 154 -8.34 -13.36 7.95
CA PHE A 154 -9.13 -12.15 7.72
C PHE A 154 -10.05 -12.29 6.49
N ALA A 155 -9.53 -12.88 5.41
CA ALA A 155 -10.33 -13.17 4.22
C ALA A 155 -11.50 -14.13 4.52
N ILE A 156 -11.25 -15.18 5.29
CA ILE A 156 -12.28 -16.15 5.71
C ILE A 156 -13.31 -15.46 6.61
N GLU A 157 -12.87 -14.64 7.54
CA GLU A 157 -13.73 -13.92 8.48
C GLU A 157 -14.63 -12.89 7.78
N ILE A 158 -14.12 -12.19 6.76
CA ILE A 158 -14.96 -11.32 5.91
C ILE A 158 -16.07 -12.11 5.22
N PHE A 159 -15.76 -13.31 4.75
CA PHE A 159 -16.71 -14.15 4.01
C PHE A 159 -17.82 -14.71 4.89
N LYS A 160 -17.53 -14.99 6.18
CA LYS A 160 -18.47 -15.64 7.12
C LYS A 160 -19.35 -14.67 7.91
N ASP A 161 -19.16 -13.37 7.78
CA ASP A 161 -19.83 -12.32 8.57
C ASP A 161 -19.73 -12.50 10.09
N PRO A 162 -18.52 -12.64 10.65
CA PRO A 162 -18.33 -12.89 12.06
C PRO A 162 -17.95 -11.64 12.85
N LYS A 163 -17.57 -11.91 14.11
CA LYS A 163 -17.35 -10.93 15.17
C LYS A 163 -16.35 -9.84 14.77
N GLN A 164 -16.78 -8.58 14.80
CA GLN A 164 -15.99 -7.38 14.49
C GLN A 164 -14.62 -7.32 15.19
N LYS A 165 -14.53 -7.81 16.45
CA LYS A 165 -13.28 -7.84 17.21
C LYS A 165 -12.20 -8.73 16.56
N LEU A 166 -12.56 -9.89 16.01
CA LEU A 166 -11.62 -10.80 15.38
C LEU A 166 -11.10 -10.23 14.07
N LYS A 167 -11.99 -9.64 13.24
CA LYS A 167 -11.61 -8.95 12.01
C LYS A 167 -10.57 -7.86 12.28
N PHE A 168 -10.72 -7.10 13.37
CA PHE A 168 -9.75 -6.07 13.75
C PHE A 168 -8.38 -6.66 14.10
N VAL A 169 -8.33 -7.62 15.00
CA VAL A 169 -7.05 -8.24 15.41
C VAL A 169 -6.32 -8.78 14.18
N LEU A 170 -7.02 -9.49 13.30
CA LEU A 170 -6.43 -10.04 12.09
C LEU A 170 -5.96 -8.96 11.11
N SER A 171 -6.66 -7.84 11.01
CA SER A 171 -6.29 -6.75 10.09
C SER A 171 -5.09 -5.92 10.55
N ILE A 172 -4.80 -5.90 11.88
CA ILE A 172 -3.68 -5.11 12.42
C ILE A 172 -2.34 -5.86 12.42
N ILE A 173 -2.36 -7.20 12.38
CA ILE A 173 -1.13 -8.02 12.42
C ILE A 173 -0.16 -7.67 11.28
N PRO A 174 -0.57 -7.46 10.02
CA PRO A 174 0.35 -7.03 8.97
C PRO A 174 1.00 -5.68 9.26
N SER A 175 0.29 -4.75 9.93
CA SER A 175 0.87 -3.47 10.36
C SER A 175 1.95 -3.68 11.42
N LEU A 176 1.75 -4.59 12.38
CA LEU A 176 2.75 -4.92 13.40
C LEU A 176 4.00 -5.56 12.78
N PHE A 177 3.81 -6.45 11.80
CA PHE A 177 4.93 -7.01 11.04
C PHE A 177 5.71 -5.90 10.32
N LEU A 178 5.04 -4.96 9.65
CA LEU A 178 5.70 -3.84 8.97
C LEU A 178 6.45 -2.91 9.96
N CYS A 179 5.92 -2.69 11.18
CA CYS A 179 6.66 -2.00 12.23
C CYS A 179 7.98 -2.71 12.55
N PHE A 180 7.93 -4.02 12.76
CA PHE A 180 9.13 -4.81 13.02
C PHE A 180 10.09 -4.75 11.83
N TRP A 181 9.58 -4.85 10.61
CA TRP A 181 10.40 -4.78 9.40
C TRP A 181 11.14 -3.44 9.25
N ILE A 182 10.47 -2.32 9.54
CA ILE A 182 11.10 -0.99 9.56
C ILE A 182 12.24 -0.96 10.58
N LEU A 183 12.02 -1.50 11.79
CA LEU A 183 13.05 -1.54 12.84
C LEU A 183 14.25 -2.42 12.44
N SER A 184 14.00 -3.58 11.82
CA SER A 184 15.06 -4.47 11.32
C SER A 184 15.87 -3.79 10.22
N MET A 185 15.19 -3.19 9.23
CA MET A 185 15.82 -2.46 8.14
C MET A 185 16.67 -1.29 8.65
N TYR A 186 16.15 -0.50 9.61
CA TYR A 186 16.91 0.58 10.23
C TYR A 186 18.16 0.06 10.95
N ARG A 187 18.04 -1.04 11.70
CA ARG A 187 19.17 -1.65 12.41
C ARG A 187 20.25 -2.14 11.44
N GLU A 188 19.86 -2.78 10.34
CA GLU A 188 20.78 -3.26 9.30
C GLU A 188 21.54 -2.10 8.64
N ASN A 189 20.89 -0.95 8.47
CA ASN A 189 21.46 0.24 7.84
C ASN A 189 22.01 1.26 8.85
N ALA A 190 22.00 0.99 10.17
CA ALA A 190 22.39 1.96 11.19
C ALA A 190 23.86 2.43 11.05
N ALA A 191 24.75 1.58 10.52
CA ALA A 191 26.14 1.92 10.24
C ALA A 191 26.38 2.50 8.85
N ASN A 192 25.35 2.55 7.98
CA ASN A 192 25.46 3.06 6.62
C ASN A 192 25.22 4.58 6.60
N PRO A 193 26.24 5.41 6.31
CA PRO A 193 26.08 6.86 6.26
C PRO A 193 25.31 7.34 5.03
N VAL A 194 25.09 6.48 4.04
CA VAL A 194 24.46 6.82 2.77
C VAL A 194 22.95 6.64 2.85
N LEU A 195 22.26 7.63 3.37
CA LEU A 195 20.78 7.62 3.47
C LEU A 195 20.10 7.30 2.13
N LEU A 196 20.66 7.79 1.02
CA LEU A 196 20.10 7.61 -0.32
C LEU A 196 19.99 6.13 -0.73
N SER A 197 20.81 5.24 -0.16
CA SER A 197 20.79 3.81 -0.49
C SER A 197 19.54 3.09 0.02
N TYR A 198 18.90 3.58 1.10
CA TYR A 198 17.77 2.89 1.72
C TYR A 198 16.52 3.78 1.98
N VAL A 199 16.57 5.07 1.65
CA VAL A 199 15.47 6.02 1.96
C VAL A 199 14.16 5.64 1.27
N TYR A 200 14.21 5.18 0.03
CA TYR A 200 13.01 4.78 -0.71
C TYR A 200 12.39 3.51 -0.12
N TYR A 201 13.23 2.57 0.31
CA TYR A 201 12.80 1.37 1.03
C TYR A 201 12.12 1.73 2.36
N PHE A 202 12.70 2.66 3.10
CA PHE A 202 12.08 3.18 4.33
C PHE A 202 10.70 3.76 4.05
N PHE A 203 10.55 4.62 3.05
CA PHE A 203 9.24 5.19 2.70
C PHE A 203 8.26 4.13 2.21
N ALA A 204 8.69 3.13 1.45
CA ALA A 204 7.85 2.03 1.00
C ALA A 204 7.20 1.29 2.19
N LEU A 205 7.99 0.96 3.21
CA LEU A 205 7.54 0.28 4.41
C LEU A 205 6.64 1.18 5.28
N VAL A 206 7.01 2.44 5.50
CA VAL A 206 6.23 3.40 6.30
C VAL A 206 4.87 3.67 5.67
N PHE A 207 4.80 3.94 4.37
CA PHE A 207 3.53 4.19 3.70
C PHE A 207 2.67 2.94 3.62
N SER A 208 3.26 1.75 3.45
CA SER A 208 2.54 0.48 3.52
C SER A 208 1.97 0.23 4.92
N LEU A 209 2.76 0.45 5.96
CA LEU A 209 2.31 0.38 7.36
C LEU A 209 1.10 1.27 7.60
N LEU A 210 1.21 2.54 7.22
CA LEU A 210 0.13 3.51 7.41
C LEU A 210 -1.10 3.19 6.55
N GLY A 211 -0.90 2.64 5.35
CA GLY A 211 -1.97 2.12 4.51
C GLY A 211 -2.77 1.00 5.18
N PHE A 212 -2.08 -0.01 5.72
CA PHE A 212 -2.73 -1.09 6.48
C PHE A 212 -3.40 -0.58 7.75
N TYR A 213 -2.74 0.26 8.53
CA TYR A 213 -3.28 0.83 9.76
C TYR A 213 -4.56 1.63 9.50
N MET A 214 -4.56 2.52 8.50
CA MET A 214 -5.74 3.30 8.14
C MET A 214 -6.87 2.41 7.60
N THR A 215 -6.56 1.36 6.85
CA THR A 215 -7.54 0.38 6.37
C THR A 215 -8.17 -0.38 7.53
N SER A 216 -7.39 -0.80 8.52
CA SER A 216 -7.89 -1.46 9.74
C SER A 216 -8.82 -0.56 10.57
N GLY A 217 -8.64 0.77 10.51
CA GLY A 217 -9.51 1.73 11.19
C GLY A 217 -10.98 1.68 10.75
N PHE A 218 -11.26 1.21 9.53
CA PHE A 218 -12.64 1.06 9.04
C PHE A 218 -13.43 -0.04 9.77
N VAL A 219 -12.76 -1.01 10.37
CA VAL A 219 -13.41 -2.04 11.18
C VAL A 219 -14.10 -1.42 12.41
N PHE A 220 -13.61 -0.27 12.91
CA PHE A 220 -14.18 0.47 14.04
C PHE A 220 -14.97 1.72 13.66
N ASP A 221 -15.42 1.82 12.44
CA ASP A 221 -16.10 3.02 11.91
C ASP A 221 -15.26 4.32 12.00
N LYS A 222 -13.96 4.22 12.27
CA LYS A 222 -13.01 5.33 12.26
C LYS A 222 -12.47 5.54 10.85
N SER A 223 -13.38 5.84 9.92
CA SER A 223 -13.03 5.99 8.51
C SER A 223 -12.36 7.34 8.24
N ALA A 224 -11.21 7.28 7.56
CA ALA A 224 -10.50 8.46 7.06
C ALA A 224 -10.15 8.25 5.58
N PRO A 225 -11.14 8.30 4.65
CA PRO A 225 -10.94 7.85 3.27
C PRO A 225 -9.83 8.60 2.54
N GLY A 226 -9.72 9.92 2.70
CA GLY A 226 -8.64 10.71 2.11
C GLY A 226 -7.26 10.23 2.57
N LYS A 227 -7.05 10.09 3.89
CA LYS A 227 -5.77 9.62 4.44
C LYS A 227 -5.42 8.21 3.96
N THR A 228 -6.40 7.29 3.97
CA THR A 228 -6.19 5.91 3.52
C THR A 228 -5.76 5.87 2.06
N ILE A 229 -6.43 6.61 1.18
CA ILE A 229 -6.08 6.69 -0.24
C ILE A 229 -4.67 7.27 -0.41
N PHE A 230 -4.32 8.33 0.30
CA PHE A 230 -2.98 8.92 0.25
C PHE A 230 -1.90 7.89 0.57
N PHE A 231 -2.03 7.21 1.72
CA PHE A 231 -1.03 6.23 2.15
C PHE A 231 -0.95 5.03 1.20
N CYS A 232 -2.09 4.55 0.69
CA CYS A 232 -2.08 3.48 -0.30
C CYS A 232 -1.38 3.89 -1.61
N LEU A 233 -1.66 5.08 -2.15
CA LEU A 233 -1.02 5.56 -3.39
C LEU A 233 0.48 5.78 -3.21
N ALA A 234 0.89 6.37 -2.09
CA ALA A 234 2.29 6.56 -1.76
C ALA A 234 3.02 5.21 -1.56
N ALA A 235 2.38 4.23 -0.90
CA ALA A 235 2.92 2.88 -0.76
C ALA A 235 3.16 2.22 -2.12
N ILE A 236 2.19 2.30 -3.04
CA ILE A 236 2.35 1.76 -4.41
C ILE A 236 3.59 2.36 -5.05
N PHE A 237 3.71 3.68 -5.05
CA PHE A 237 4.80 4.41 -5.70
C PHE A 237 6.17 4.03 -5.14
N PHE A 238 6.34 4.09 -3.82
CA PHE A 238 7.64 3.80 -3.19
C PHE A 238 8.00 2.31 -3.21
N CYS A 239 7.02 1.40 -3.09
CA CYS A 239 7.29 -0.03 -3.26
C CYS A 239 7.81 -0.35 -4.67
N PHE A 240 7.29 0.33 -5.73
CA PHE A 240 7.83 0.17 -7.08
C PHE A 240 9.28 0.64 -7.18
N ILE A 241 9.61 1.83 -6.66
CA ILE A 241 10.99 2.36 -6.69
C ILE A 241 11.95 1.37 -6.04
N THR A 242 11.56 0.86 -4.87
CA THR A 242 12.37 -0.08 -4.07
C THR A 242 12.57 -1.45 -4.74
N LEU A 243 11.71 -1.87 -5.67
CA LEU A 243 11.94 -3.09 -6.44
C LEU A 243 13.21 -3.04 -7.29
N ALA A 244 13.74 -1.85 -7.60
CA ALA A 244 15.02 -1.69 -8.28
C ALA A 244 16.23 -1.98 -7.39
N ASP A 245 16.06 -1.89 -6.06
CA ASP A 245 17.14 -2.14 -5.10
C ASP A 245 17.48 -3.64 -5.05
N SER A 246 18.67 -3.97 -4.54
CA SER A 246 19.18 -5.34 -4.45
C SER A 246 18.53 -6.09 -3.27
N HIS A 247 17.31 -6.55 -3.46
CA HIS A 247 16.61 -7.43 -2.52
C HIS A 247 16.64 -8.88 -2.99
N ASP A 248 16.51 -9.81 -2.04
CA ASP A 248 16.25 -11.22 -2.35
C ASP A 248 14.87 -11.42 -3.00
N ILE A 249 14.66 -12.58 -3.60
CA ILE A 249 13.42 -12.88 -4.34
C ILE A 249 12.21 -12.85 -3.41
N GLY A 250 12.35 -13.38 -2.19
CA GLY A 250 11.26 -13.39 -1.20
C GLY A 250 10.78 -11.99 -0.86
N ILE A 251 11.70 -11.06 -0.57
CA ILE A 251 11.38 -9.64 -0.29
C ILE A 251 10.75 -8.95 -1.50
N ARG A 252 11.27 -9.17 -2.71
CA ARG A 252 10.69 -8.58 -3.93
C ARG A 252 9.24 -9.01 -4.15
N ILE A 253 8.94 -10.29 -3.91
CA ILE A 253 7.54 -10.78 -4.01
C ILE A 253 6.67 -10.10 -2.95
N ILE A 254 7.12 -9.98 -1.70
CA ILE A 254 6.34 -9.30 -0.64
C ILE A 254 6.09 -7.83 -1.01
N LEU A 255 7.08 -7.11 -1.53
CA LEU A 255 6.90 -5.74 -2.02
C LEU A 255 5.86 -5.67 -3.15
N GLY A 256 5.89 -6.63 -4.09
CA GLY A 256 4.86 -6.77 -5.13
C GLY A 256 3.47 -7.01 -4.56
N LEU A 257 3.34 -7.82 -3.51
CA LEU A 257 2.07 -8.04 -2.80
C LEU A 257 1.60 -6.77 -2.09
N LEU A 258 2.51 -6.00 -1.47
CA LEU A 258 2.18 -4.70 -0.86
C LEU A 258 1.62 -3.72 -1.91
N ILE A 259 2.21 -3.68 -3.12
CA ILE A 259 1.70 -2.89 -4.25
C ILE A 259 0.26 -3.35 -4.58
N ALA A 260 0.05 -4.65 -4.77
CA ALA A 260 -1.24 -5.20 -5.15
C ALA A 260 -2.33 -4.93 -4.08
N ILE A 261 -2.03 -5.14 -2.80
CA ILE A 261 -2.96 -4.88 -1.69
C ILE A 261 -3.36 -3.40 -1.66
N ASN A 262 -2.38 -2.49 -1.71
CA ASN A 262 -2.65 -1.06 -1.65
C ASN A 262 -3.41 -0.57 -2.90
N ALA A 263 -3.14 -1.13 -4.08
CA ALA A 263 -3.88 -0.84 -5.30
C ALA A 263 -5.35 -1.28 -5.20
N VAL A 264 -5.60 -2.50 -4.74
CA VAL A 264 -6.97 -3.03 -4.55
C VAL A 264 -7.70 -2.24 -3.48
N ASN A 265 -7.09 -1.96 -2.32
CA ASN A 265 -7.70 -1.19 -1.25
C ASN A 265 -8.07 0.23 -1.70
N SER A 266 -7.16 0.94 -2.38
CA SER A 266 -7.44 2.27 -2.90
C SER A 266 -8.55 2.26 -3.95
N ALA A 267 -8.53 1.30 -4.89
CA ALA A 267 -9.55 1.15 -5.92
C ALA A 267 -10.95 0.87 -5.33
N MET A 268 -11.03 -0.10 -4.40
CA MET A 268 -12.31 -0.46 -3.76
C MET A 268 -12.86 0.69 -2.92
N LEU A 269 -12.01 1.36 -2.17
CA LEU A 269 -12.42 2.51 -1.35
C LEU A 269 -12.94 3.65 -2.23
N ILE A 270 -12.19 4.07 -3.28
CA ILE A 270 -12.62 5.13 -4.20
C ILE A 270 -13.95 4.79 -4.85
N ARG A 271 -14.15 3.53 -5.25
CA ARG A 271 -15.41 3.07 -5.87
C ARG A 271 -16.64 3.25 -4.98
N ARG A 272 -16.47 3.22 -3.65
CA ARG A 272 -17.56 3.26 -2.66
C ARG A 272 -17.74 4.63 -1.99
N LEU A 273 -16.95 5.63 -2.36
CA LEU A 273 -17.10 6.98 -1.83
C LEU A 273 -18.47 7.58 -2.19
N VAL A 274 -19.05 8.32 -1.23
CA VAL A 274 -20.32 9.02 -1.36
C VAL A 274 -20.10 10.51 -1.07
N VAL A 275 -20.83 11.39 -1.77
CA VAL A 275 -20.74 12.85 -1.50
C VAL A 275 -21.32 13.16 -0.12
N LYS A 276 -20.62 13.93 0.69
CA LYS A 276 -21.05 14.30 2.04
C LYS A 276 -22.39 15.01 2.09
N SER A 277 -22.76 15.74 1.05
CA SER A 277 -24.06 16.41 0.94
C SER A 277 -25.24 15.45 0.80
N ALA A 278 -25.01 14.22 0.38
CA ALA A 278 -26.05 13.17 0.24
C ALA A 278 -26.27 12.35 1.51
N VAL A 279 -25.43 12.56 2.54
CA VAL A 279 -25.45 11.82 3.83
C VAL A 279 -26.06 12.67 4.96
N ARG A 280 -26.34 13.97 4.71
CA ARG A 280 -27.14 14.84 5.56
C ARG A 280 -28.59 14.79 5.15
#